data_f9c2f17a96b08e0c2f8ffd4f8c8dd274
#
_entry.id   f9c2f17a96b08e0c2f8ffd4f8c8dd274
#
_cell.length_a   1.000
_cell.length_b   1.000
_cell.length_c   1.000
_cell.angle_alpha   90.00
_cell.angle_beta   90.00
_cell.angle_gamma   90.00
#
_symmetry.space_group_name_H-M   'P 1'
#
loop_
_entity.id
_entity.type
_entity.pdbx_description
1 polymer ?
#
loop_
_entity_poly.entity_id
_entity_poly.type
_entity_poly.pdbx_seq_one_letter_code
_entity_poly.pdbx_strand_id
1 'polypeptide(L)'
;PIPFQFVVYDEVSKMKNPSTMRYKGGKREKKDKRSGQTFEQSITGWKKVADQFPFTTGLTGTPASNGYIDLFGQYLVVDGGERLGKTITKYRDDYFASDYMGWSYTPTEQGKRWIEHNISDITIKMDAKDYLDMPDCKETNIMVELPPTARRHYLEMEKQMFTALDTGTEVEVFSKSSISNKCLQICNGAAYYVRPVAGENGLEELKEWEKIHDAKLDALEDVLEEAGGQPVLVAYSFAFDAERIMKRFKKYKPVNMTAEKASRTEAIINDWNSGKLKLLIGHPASMGHGVDGLQES
;
A
#
# COMPACT_ATOMS: atom_id res chain seq x y z
N PRO A 1 15.17 -33.29 10.10
CA PRO A 1 13.75 -33.16 10.37
C PRO A 1 13.51 -31.85 11.14
N ILE A 2 12.46 -31.11 10.72
CA ILE A 2 12.06 -29.89 11.41
C ILE A 2 11.30 -30.36 12.67
N PRO A 3 11.68 -29.91 13.89
CA PRO A 3 11.10 -30.42 15.13
C PRO A 3 9.68 -29.88 15.41
N PHE A 4 9.14 -29.07 14.51
CA PHE A 4 7.82 -28.43 14.64
C PHE A 4 6.78 -29.14 13.77
N GLN A 5 5.55 -29.20 14.25
CA GLN A 5 4.40 -29.77 13.51
C GLN A 5 3.46 -28.70 12.95
N PHE A 6 3.61 -27.47 13.43
CA PHE A 6 2.70 -26.37 13.15
C PHE A 6 3.43 -25.14 12.62
N VAL A 7 2.86 -24.49 11.63
CA VAL A 7 3.33 -23.20 11.11
C VAL A 7 2.21 -22.17 11.09
N VAL A 8 2.49 -20.99 11.59
CA VAL A 8 1.58 -19.84 11.55
C VAL A 8 2.16 -18.79 10.60
N TYR A 9 1.38 -18.38 9.63
CA TYR A 9 1.69 -17.26 8.75
C TYR A 9 0.97 -16.01 9.24
N ASP A 10 1.72 -15.09 9.81
CA ASP A 10 1.23 -13.75 10.07
C ASP A 10 1.16 -12.96 8.75
N GLU A 11 0.07 -12.24 8.55
CA GLU A 11 -0.26 -11.55 7.29
C GLU A 11 -0.29 -12.49 6.07
N VAL A 12 -1.04 -13.59 6.16
CA VAL A 12 -1.20 -14.55 5.04
C VAL A 12 -1.78 -13.92 3.79
N SER A 13 -2.43 -12.76 3.88
CA SER A 13 -2.85 -11.91 2.74
C SER A 13 -1.71 -11.57 1.78
N LYS A 14 -0.45 -11.61 2.23
CA LYS A 14 0.73 -11.50 1.35
C LYS A 14 0.90 -12.68 0.39
N MET A 15 0.13 -13.77 0.57
CA MET A 15 0.11 -14.96 -0.28
C MET A 15 -1.02 -14.96 -1.32
N LYS A 16 -1.84 -13.93 -1.39
CA LYS A 16 -2.98 -13.82 -2.32
C LYS A 16 -2.63 -14.10 -3.79
N ASN A 17 -1.40 -13.82 -4.22
CA ASN A 17 -0.96 -14.10 -5.59
C ASN A 17 0.07 -15.25 -5.65
N PRO A 18 -0.35 -16.45 -6.11
CA PRO A 18 0.51 -17.62 -6.22
C PRO A 18 1.65 -17.50 -7.24
N SER A 19 1.62 -16.50 -8.11
CA SER A 19 2.68 -16.28 -9.12
C SER A 19 3.91 -15.58 -8.56
N THR A 20 3.83 -14.96 -7.38
CA THR A 20 4.92 -14.18 -6.79
C THR A 20 6.10 -15.03 -6.33
N MET A 21 7.29 -14.43 -6.31
CA MET A 21 8.49 -15.07 -5.76
C MET A 21 8.36 -15.41 -4.27
N ARG A 22 7.60 -14.63 -3.51
CA ARG A 22 7.31 -14.93 -2.11
C ARG A 22 6.54 -16.22 -1.96
N TYR A 23 5.60 -16.48 -2.85
CA TYR A 23 4.81 -17.70 -2.86
C TYR A 23 5.62 -18.92 -3.34
N LYS A 24 6.20 -18.83 -4.55
CA LYS A 24 6.90 -19.96 -5.23
C LYS A 24 8.33 -20.17 -4.76
N GLY A 25 8.99 -19.12 -4.32
CA GLY A 25 10.43 -19.04 -4.22
C GLY A 25 11.08 -18.83 -5.59
N GLY A 26 12.40 -18.79 -5.61
CA GLY A 26 13.16 -18.58 -6.82
C GLY A 26 14.51 -17.91 -6.52
N LYS A 27 15.14 -17.45 -7.56
CA LYS A 27 16.40 -16.72 -7.50
C LYS A 27 16.19 -15.32 -8.05
N ARG A 28 16.79 -14.32 -7.41
CA ARG A 28 16.84 -12.96 -7.92
C ARG A 28 18.20 -12.36 -7.77
N GLU A 29 18.56 -11.52 -8.70
CA GLU A 29 19.75 -10.68 -8.59
C GLU A 29 19.51 -9.53 -7.60
N LYS A 30 20.48 -9.28 -6.76
CA LYS A 30 20.47 -8.17 -5.82
C LYS A 30 21.84 -7.48 -5.87
N LYS A 31 21.82 -6.15 -5.99
CA LYS A 31 23.05 -5.36 -5.96
C LYS A 31 23.36 -4.97 -4.52
N ASP A 32 24.57 -5.27 -4.08
CA ASP A 32 25.08 -4.80 -2.80
C ASP A 32 25.24 -3.28 -2.83
N LYS A 33 24.63 -2.58 -1.87
CA LYS A 33 24.66 -1.11 -1.81
C LYS A 33 26.03 -0.52 -1.49
N ARG A 34 26.92 -1.32 -0.87
CA ARG A 34 28.27 -0.86 -0.44
C ARG A 34 29.32 -1.15 -1.50
N SER A 35 29.34 -2.39 -2.02
CA SER A 35 30.33 -2.83 -2.99
C SER A 35 29.93 -2.61 -4.45
N GLY A 36 28.63 -2.35 -4.71
CA GLY A 36 28.10 -2.25 -6.07
C GLY A 36 28.02 -3.58 -6.83
N GLN A 37 28.49 -4.67 -6.24
CA GLN A 37 28.51 -6.00 -6.86
C GLN A 37 27.11 -6.62 -6.89
N THR A 38 26.78 -7.31 -7.98
CA THR A 38 25.55 -8.07 -8.13
C THR A 38 25.77 -9.49 -7.65
N PHE A 39 24.88 -10.01 -6.80
CA PHE A 39 24.86 -11.40 -6.35
C PHE A 39 23.46 -12.00 -6.49
N GLU A 40 23.44 -13.31 -6.67
CA GLU A 40 22.20 -14.05 -6.75
C GLU A 40 21.70 -14.43 -5.35
N GLN A 41 20.49 -13.99 -5.00
CA GLN A 41 19.82 -14.36 -3.75
C GLN A 41 18.77 -15.43 -4.02
N SER A 42 18.92 -16.59 -3.41
CA SER A 42 17.88 -17.62 -3.39
C SER A 42 16.80 -17.28 -2.36
N ILE A 43 15.53 -17.39 -2.74
CA ILE A 43 14.37 -17.17 -1.89
C ILE A 43 13.56 -18.46 -1.82
N THR A 44 13.38 -18.99 -0.62
CA THR A 44 12.46 -20.11 -0.38
C THR A 44 11.03 -19.58 -0.38
N GLY A 45 10.17 -20.15 -1.22
CA GLY A 45 8.75 -19.77 -1.26
C GLY A 45 8.00 -20.30 -0.04
N TRP A 46 7.05 -19.51 0.44
CA TRP A 46 6.27 -19.84 1.62
C TRP A 46 5.41 -21.11 1.43
N LYS A 47 4.93 -21.36 0.20
CA LYS A 47 4.23 -22.62 -0.11
C LYS A 47 5.10 -23.84 0.15
N LYS A 48 6.38 -23.81 -0.25
CA LYS A 48 7.32 -24.90 0.03
C LYS A 48 7.62 -25.07 1.52
N VAL A 49 7.52 -24.01 2.30
CA VAL A 49 7.62 -24.07 3.76
C VAL A 49 6.37 -24.73 4.32
N ALA A 50 5.17 -24.27 3.93
CA ALA A 50 3.90 -24.84 4.38
C ALA A 50 3.82 -26.37 4.15
N ASP A 51 4.27 -26.83 2.95
CA ASP A 51 4.24 -28.25 2.58
C ASP A 51 5.11 -29.16 3.48
N GLN A 52 5.95 -28.59 4.35
CA GLN A 52 6.80 -29.33 5.29
C GLN A 52 6.14 -29.55 6.66
N PHE A 53 4.98 -28.92 6.90
CA PHE A 53 4.28 -28.97 8.17
C PHE A 53 2.93 -29.67 8.02
N PRO A 54 2.57 -30.57 8.97
CA PRO A 54 1.24 -31.19 8.97
C PRO A 54 0.09 -30.20 9.18
N PHE A 55 0.35 -29.13 9.92
CA PHE A 55 -0.65 -28.11 10.24
C PHE A 55 -0.20 -26.71 9.87
N THR A 56 -1.06 -25.99 9.18
CA THR A 56 -0.80 -24.62 8.71
C THR A 56 -1.97 -23.71 9.08
N THR A 57 -1.65 -22.55 9.64
CA THR A 57 -2.64 -21.49 9.94
C THR A 57 -2.20 -20.17 9.36
N GLY A 58 -3.14 -19.40 8.83
CA GLY A 58 -2.94 -18.04 8.33
C GLY A 58 -3.70 -17.03 9.18
N LEU A 59 -3.05 -15.95 9.57
CA LEU A 59 -3.64 -14.80 10.24
C LEU A 59 -3.63 -13.60 9.29
N THR A 60 -4.71 -12.82 9.25
CA THR A 60 -4.76 -11.55 8.51
C THR A 60 -5.97 -10.71 8.94
N GLY A 61 -5.80 -9.40 9.01
CA GLY A 61 -6.90 -8.45 9.19
C GLY A 61 -7.63 -8.09 7.89
N THR A 62 -7.02 -8.38 6.72
CA THR A 62 -7.56 -7.99 5.40
C THR A 62 -7.47 -9.14 4.39
N PRO A 63 -8.27 -10.20 4.56
CA PRO A 63 -8.16 -11.40 3.72
C PRO A 63 -8.52 -11.16 2.25
N ALA A 64 -9.44 -10.24 1.97
CA ALA A 64 -10.02 -10.01 0.65
C ALA A 64 -9.97 -8.55 0.22
N SER A 65 -8.81 -7.90 0.36
CA SER A 65 -8.62 -6.47 0.06
C SER A 65 -8.93 -6.07 -1.39
N ASN A 66 -8.78 -6.99 -2.35
CA ASN A 66 -9.21 -6.81 -3.75
C ASN A 66 -10.40 -7.74 -4.11
N GLY A 67 -11.17 -8.17 -3.10
CA GLY A 67 -12.29 -9.08 -3.28
C GLY A 67 -11.91 -10.56 -3.17
N TYR A 68 -12.89 -11.42 -3.42
CA TYR A 68 -12.79 -12.88 -3.23
C TYR A 68 -11.66 -13.57 -4.01
N ILE A 69 -11.15 -12.94 -5.07
CA ILE A 69 -10.02 -13.47 -5.84
C ILE A 69 -8.75 -13.61 -4.99
N ASP A 70 -8.59 -12.76 -3.98
CA ASP A 70 -7.43 -12.77 -3.08
C ASP A 70 -7.40 -14.01 -2.15
N LEU A 71 -8.54 -14.66 -1.92
CA LEU A 71 -8.64 -15.81 -1.03
C LEU A 71 -7.93 -17.04 -1.59
N PHE A 72 -7.94 -17.23 -2.91
CA PHE A 72 -7.38 -18.42 -3.54
C PHE A 72 -5.96 -18.75 -3.07
N GLY A 73 -5.03 -17.79 -3.20
CA GLY A 73 -3.63 -18.03 -2.85
C GLY A 73 -3.39 -18.28 -1.37
N GLN A 74 -4.19 -17.66 -0.51
CA GLN A 74 -4.12 -17.82 0.93
C GLN A 74 -4.56 -19.23 1.35
N TYR A 75 -5.72 -19.67 0.89
CA TYR A 75 -6.23 -21.03 1.18
C TYR A 75 -5.38 -22.12 0.52
N LEU A 76 -4.83 -21.86 -0.66
CA LEU A 76 -3.90 -22.81 -1.28
C LEU A 76 -2.63 -23.04 -0.42
N VAL A 77 -2.21 -22.07 0.39
CA VAL A 77 -1.11 -22.23 1.37
C VAL A 77 -1.60 -23.00 2.60
N VAL A 78 -2.78 -22.67 3.10
CA VAL A 78 -3.31 -23.21 4.37
C VAL A 78 -3.72 -24.67 4.24
N ASP A 79 -4.47 -25.04 3.18
CA ASP A 79 -5.06 -26.37 3.02
C ASP A 79 -4.59 -27.14 1.77
N GLY A 80 -3.63 -26.61 1.03
CA GLY A 80 -3.13 -27.25 -0.19
C GLY A 80 -4.12 -27.24 -1.36
N GLY A 81 -5.17 -26.40 -1.30
CA GLY A 81 -6.19 -26.26 -2.33
C GLY A 81 -7.31 -27.31 -2.22
N GLU A 82 -7.54 -27.84 -1.04
CA GLU A 82 -8.61 -28.82 -0.78
C GLU A 82 -9.99 -28.18 -0.99
N ARG A 83 -10.20 -26.95 -0.47
CA ARG A 83 -11.50 -26.28 -0.49
C ARG A 83 -11.76 -25.40 -1.70
N LEU A 84 -10.75 -24.65 -2.16
CA LEU A 84 -10.91 -23.70 -3.27
C LEU A 84 -10.27 -24.15 -4.58
N GLY A 85 -9.71 -25.38 -4.60
CA GLY A 85 -9.06 -25.95 -5.78
C GLY A 85 -7.57 -25.63 -5.86
N LYS A 86 -6.88 -26.33 -6.75
CA LYS A 86 -5.42 -26.29 -6.90
C LYS A 86 -4.93 -25.29 -7.94
N THR A 87 -5.82 -24.75 -8.78
CA THR A 87 -5.45 -23.84 -9.87
C THR A 87 -6.35 -22.60 -9.87
N ILE A 88 -5.73 -21.44 -10.09
CA ILE A 88 -6.46 -20.17 -10.16
C ILE A 88 -7.45 -20.13 -11.34
N THR A 89 -7.15 -20.83 -12.44
CA THR A 89 -8.03 -20.93 -13.61
C THR A 89 -9.34 -21.60 -13.20
N LYS A 90 -9.27 -22.80 -12.61
CA LYS A 90 -10.46 -23.50 -12.15
C LYS A 90 -11.26 -22.71 -11.12
N TYR A 91 -10.58 -22.03 -10.16
CA TYR A 91 -11.22 -21.16 -9.19
C TYR A 91 -12.00 -20.01 -9.84
N ARG A 92 -11.44 -19.40 -10.90
CA ARG A 92 -12.13 -18.36 -11.68
C ARG A 92 -13.31 -18.91 -12.45
N ASP A 93 -13.13 -20.03 -13.12
CA ASP A 93 -14.19 -20.64 -13.92
C ASP A 93 -15.38 -21.10 -13.07
N ASP A 94 -15.12 -21.62 -11.86
CA ASP A 94 -16.15 -22.15 -10.98
C ASP A 94 -16.95 -21.04 -10.25
N TYR A 95 -16.32 -19.90 -9.92
CA TYR A 95 -16.92 -18.91 -9.00
C TYR A 95 -17.07 -17.49 -9.55
N PHE A 96 -16.47 -17.18 -10.70
CA PHE A 96 -16.45 -15.82 -11.23
C PHE A 96 -17.03 -15.73 -12.63
N ALA A 97 -17.54 -14.56 -12.96
CA ALA A 97 -17.81 -14.14 -14.33
C ALA A 97 -16.64 -13.28 -14.83
N SER A 98 -16.17 -13.56 -16.05
CA SER A 98 -15.18 -12.71 -16.71
C SER A 98 -15.86 -11.60 -17.51
N ASP A 99 -15.18 -10.48 -17.70
CA ASP A 99 -15.56 -9.50 -18.71
C ASP A 99 -15.34 -10.05 -20.14
N TYR A 100 -15.86 -9.34 -21.13
CA TYR A 100 -15.77 -9.74 -22.55
C TYR A 100 -14.33 -9.99 -23.03
N MET A 101 -13.36 -9.29 -22.44
CA MET A 101 -11.93 -9.41 -22.79
C MET A 101 -11.18 -10.43 -21.92
N GLY A 102 -11.80 -11.02 -20.91
CA GLY A 102 -11.16 -11.96 -19.98
C GLY A 102 -10.12 -11.31 -19.05
N TRP A 103 -10.14 -9.99 -18.87
CA TRP A 103 -9.15 -9.25 -18.08
C TRP A 103 -9.59 -9.00 -16.64
N SER A 104 -10.89 -8.95 -16.42
CA SER A 104 -11.50 -8.72 -15.11
C SER A 104 -12.38 -9.90 -14.70
N TYR A 105 -12.33 -10.26 -13.43
CA TYR A 105 -13.10 -11.36 -12.85
C TYR A 105 -13.92 -10.84 -11.68
N THR A 106 -15.24 -10.93 -11.80
CA THR A 106 -16.18 -10.53 -10.74
C THR A 106 -16.84 -11.79 -10.17
N PRO A 107 -16.82 -12.01 -8.84
CA PRO A 107 -17.46 -13.17 -8.26
C PRO A 107 -18.98 -13.09 -8.48
N THR A 108 -19.59 -14.20 -8.92
CA THR A 108 -21.04 -14.32 -9.00
C THR A 108 -21.62 -14.41 -7.59
N GLU A 109 -22.90 -14.05 -7.40
CA GLU A 109 -23.55 -14.15 -6.09
C GLU A 109 -23.58 -15.60 -5.58
N GLN A 110 -23.75 -16.56 -6.48
CA GLN A 110 -23.67 -17.97 -6.14
C GLN A 110 -22.21 -18.37 -5.81
N GLY A 111 -21.23 -17.86 -6.57
CA GLY A 111 -19.82 -18.08 -6.33
C GLY A 111 -19.38 -17.60 -4.96
N LYS A 112 -19.82 -16.41 -4.50
CA LYS A 112 -19.55 -15.91 -3.16
C LYS A 112 -20.04 -16.89 -2.09
N ARG A 113 -21.32 -17.30 -2.18
CA ARG A 113 -21.92 -18.25 -1.23
C ARG A 113 -21.17 -19.58 -1.18
N TRP A 114 -20.76 -20.10 -2.34
CA TRP A 114 -19.99 -21.35 -2.41
C TRP A 114 -18.59 -21.20 -1.80
N ILE A 115 -17.89 -20.11 -2.10
CA ILE A 115 -16.58 -19.84 -1.50
C ILE A 115 -16.71 -19.77 0.03
N GLU A 116 -17.63 -18.96 0.54
CA GLU A 116 -17.86 -18.80 1.99
C GLU A 116 -18.23 -20.14 2.66
N HIS A 117 -19.12 -20.92 2.02
CA HIS A 117 -19.49 -22.24 2.52
C HIS A 117 -18.30 -23.18 2.59
N ASN A 118 -17.50 -23.24 1.52
CA ASN A 118 -16.38 -24.18 1.42
C ASN A 118 -15.26 -23.91 2.42
N ILE A 119 -15.07 -22.66 2.83
CA ILE A 119 -14.02 -22.29 3.79
C ILE A 119 -14.52 -22.19 5.23
N SER A 120 -15.81 -22.28 5.46
CA SER A 120 -16.44 -22.00 6.76
C SER A 120 -15.95 -22.89 7.90
N ASP A 121 -15.58 -24.13 7.58
CA ASP A 121 -15.12 -25.13 8.56
C ASP A 121 -13.68 -24.89 9.06
N ILE A 122 -12.87 -24.11 8.34
CA ILE A 122 -11.48 -23.79 8.70
C ILE A 122 -11.23 -22.31 8.89
N THR A 123 -12.28 -21.48 8.89
CA THR A 123 -12.17 -20.02 8.98
C THR A 123 -12.85 -19.52 10.25
N ILE A 124 -12.10 -18.78 11.03
CA ILE A 124 -12.67 -18.00 12.16
C ILE A 124 -12.59 -16.53 11.76
N LYS A 125 -13.75 -15.89 11.69
CA LYS A 125 -13.86 -14.43 11.51
C LYS A 125 -14.15 -13.81 12.86
N MET A 126 -13.30 -12.86 13.25
CA MET A 126 -13.47 -12.05 14.45
C MET A 126 -13.64 -10.60 14.04
N ASP A 127 -14.76 -9.98 14.37
CA ASP A 127 -14.96 -8.54 14.17
C ASP A 127 -14.54 -7.81 15.44
N ALA A 128 -13.74 -6.75 15.31
CA ALA A 128 -13.27 -5.97 16.46
C ALA A 128 -14.45 -5.42 17.31
N LYS A 129 -15.58 -5.10 16.68
CA LYS A 129 -16.79 -4.62 17.38
C LYS A 129 -17.43 -5.63 18.30
N ASP A 130 -17.21 -6.93 18.06
CA ASP A 130 -17.78 -8.00 18.89
C ASP A 130 -16.98 -8.22 20.18
N TYR A 131 -15.74 -7.75 20.24
CA TYR A 131 -14.79 -8.03 21.31
C TYR A 131 -14.23 -6.79 22.01
N LEU A 132 -14.30 -5.63 21.34
CA LEU A 132 -13.72 -4.39 21.83
C LEU A 132 -14.79 -3.30 21.90
N ASP A 133 -14.87 -2.63 23.04
CA ASP A 133 -15.71 -1.43 23.21
C ASP A 133 -15.00 -0.22 22.57
N MET A 134 -15.09 -0.14 21.26
CA MET A 134 -14.47 0.93 20.49
C MET A 134 -15.51 1.95 20.04
N PRO A 135 -15.24 3.26 20.18
CA PRO A 135 -16.11 4.28 19.62
C PRO A 135 -16.19 4.16 18.09
N ASP A 136 -17.34 4.53 17.53
CA ASP A 136 -17.50 4.53 16.08
C ASP A 136 -16.50 5.48 15.41
N CYS A 137 -15.85 4.99 14.35
CA CYS A 137 -14.98 5.83 13.52
C CYS A 137 -15.85 6.85 12.77
N LYS A 138 -15.60 8.13 13.00
CA LYS A 138 -16.27 9.22 12.27
C LYS A 138 -15.45 9.55 11.03
N GLU A 139 -16.03 9.31 9.88
CA GLU A 139 -15.43 9.68 8.59
C GLU A 139 -15.95 11.05 8.14
N THR A 140 -15.03 11.96 7.83
CA THR A 140 -15.34 13.29 7.29
C THR A 140 -14.60 13.52 5.99
N ASN A 141 -15.33 13.84 4.92
CA ASN A 141 -14.74 14.16 3.63
C ASN A 141 -14.56 15.67 3.50
N ILE A 142 -13.31 16.12 3.46
CA ILE A 142 -12.98 17.52 3.19
C ILE A 142 -12.76 17.67 1.68
N MET A 143 -13.70 18.31 1.01
CA MET A 143 -13.62 18.57 -0.42
C MET A 143 -12.72 19.77 -0.70
N VAL A 144 -11.66 19.54 -1.49
CA VAL A 144 -10.70 20.58 -1.87
C VAL A 144 -10.80 20.82 -3.37
N GLU A 145 -11.12 22.04 -3.77
CA GLU A 145 -11.16 22.41 -5.18
C GLU A 145 -9.76 22.63 -5.75
N LEU A 146 -9.54 22.14 -6.96
CA LEU A 146 -8.29 22.41 -7.68
C LEU A 146 -8.27 23.86 -8.14
N PRO A 147 -7.17 24.60 -7.90
CA PRO A 147 -6.95 25.90 -8.54
C PRO A 147 -7.08 25.80 -10.06
N PRO A 148 -7.53 26.89 -10.76
CA PRO A 148 -7.80 26.85 -12.19
C PRO A 148 -6.63 26.33 -13.06
N THR A 149 -5.41 26.71 -12.73
CA THR A 149 -4.19 26.23 -13.42
C THR A 149 -3.97 24.74 -13.20
N ALA A 150 -4.08 24.27 -11.97
CA ALA A 150 -3.96 22.85 -11.62
C ALA A 150 -5.06 22.01 -12.28
N ARG A 151 -6.30 22.55 -12.35
CA ARG A 151 -7.41 21.90 -13.03
C ARG A 151 -7.15 21.76 -14.53
N ARG A 152 -6.54 22.75 -15.16
CA ARG A 152 -6.12 22.66 -16.57
C ARG A 152 -5.11 21.53 -16.76
N HIS A 153 -4.04 21.47 -15.97
CA HIS A 153 -3.04 20.39 -16.03
C HIS A 153 -3.66 19.00 -15.81
N TYR A 154 -4.62 18.90 -14.88
CA TYR A 154 -5.35 17.66 -14.65
C TYR A 154 -6.11 17.21 -15.90
N LEU A 155 -6.88 18.10 -16.52
CA LEU A 155 -7.69 17.81 -17.70
C LEU A 155 -6.83 17.50 -18.95
N GLU A 156 -5.70 18.17 -19.12
CA GLU A 156 -4.73 17.88 -20.17
C GLU A 156 -4.13 16.49 -19.99
N MET A 157 -3.68 16.17 -18.78
CA MET A 157 -3.14 14.84 -18.45
C MET A 157 -4.16 13.73 -18.67
N GLU A 158 -5.41 13.93 -18.25
CA GLU A 158 -6.49 12.96 -18.41
C GLU A 158 -6.80 12.67 -19.88
N LYS A 159 -6.81 13.71 -20.74
CA LYS A 159 -7.21 13.61 -22.14
C LYS A 159 -6.05 13.28 -23.07
N GLN A 160 -4.89 13.89 -22.85
CA GLN A 160 -3.77 13.91 -23.78
C GLN A 160 -2.58 13.07 -23.32
N MET A 161 -2.61 12.55 -22.06
CA MET A 161 -1.49 11.85 -21.42
C MET A 161 -0.24 12.74 -21.26
N PHE A 162 -0.40 14.05 -21.39
CA PHE A 162 0.66 15.05 -21.37
C PHE A 162 0.13 16.35 -20.80
N THR A 163 0.97 17.09 -20.09
CA THR A 163 0.75 18.49 -19.74
C THR A 163 2.10 19.20 -19.57
N ALA A 164 2.17 20.48 -19.96
CA ALA A 164 3.29 21.36 -19.65
C ALA A 164 2.91 22.23 -18.45
N LEU A 165 3.71 22.17 -17.38
CA LEU A 165 3.53 23.01 -16.21
C LEU A 165 3.84 24.48 -16.54
N ASP A 166 3.37 25.42 -15.71
CA ASP A 166 3.53 26.85 -15.94
C ASP A 166 4.99 27.31 -16.00
N THR A 167 5.92 26.52 -15.47
CA THR A 167 7.37 26.70 -15.56
C THR A 167 7.97 26.20 -16.88
N GLY A 168 7.17 25.51 -17.71
CA GLY A 168 7.63 24.85 -18.94
C GLY A 168 8.10 23.41 -18.73
N THR A 169 8.01 22.87 -17.51
CA THR A 169 8.33 21.45 -17.22
C THR A 169 7.28 20.54 -17.84
N GLU A 170 7.74 19.63 -18.71
CA GLU A 170 6.87 18.65 -19.37
C GLU A 170 6.64 17.42 -18.48
N VAL A 171 5.40 16.99 -18.37
CA VAL A 171 4.97 15.79 -17.65
C VAL A 171 4.21 14.90 -18.60
N GLU A 172 4.76 13.73 -18.89
CA GLU A 172 4.22 12.79 -19.87
C GLU A 172 4.03 11.40 -19.26
N VAL A 173 3.09 10.64 -19.81
CA VAL A 173 2.89 9.23 -19.49
C VAL A 173 2.71 8.41 -20.76
N PHE A 174 3.34 7.24 -20.79
CA PHE A 174 3.34 6.33 -21.95
C PHE A 174 2.27 5.24 -21.85
N SER A 175 1.52 5.17 -20.78
CA SER A 175 0.47 4.18 -20.61
C SER A 175 -0.75 4.72 -19.86
N LYS A 176 -1.93 4.23 -20.25
CA LYS A 176 -3.20 4.59 -19.59
C LYS A 176 -3.20 4.25 -18.09
N SER A 177 -2.51 3.20 -17.68
CA SER A 177 -2.40 2.81 -16.26
C SER A 177 -1.63 3.83 -15.41
N SER A 178 -0.78 4.65 -16.04
CA SER A 178 -0.03 5.70 -15.37
C SER A 178 -0.79 7.02 -15.25
N ILE A 179 -1.87 7.24 -16.03
CA ILE A 179 -2.64 8.49 -16.03
C ILE A 179 -3.24 8.76 -14.65
N SER A 180 -3.93 7.77 -14.06
CA SER A 180 -4.57 7.93 -12.75
C SER A 180 -3.55 8.32 -11.66
N ASN A 181 -2.35 7.74 -11.71
CA ASN A 181 -1.28 8.08 -10.78
C ASN A 181 -0.78 9.52 -10.98
N LYS A 182 -0.65 9.99 -12.23
CA LYS A 182 -0.26 11.37 -12.54
C LYS A 182 -1.35 12.38 -12.16
N CYS A 183 -2.61 12.07 -12.45
CA CYS A 183 -3.74 12.89 -12.02
C CYS A 183 -3.78 13.01 -10.49
N LEU A 184 -3.53 11.92 -9.76
CA LEU A 184 -3.44 11.95 -8.30
C LEU A 184 -2.26 12.82 -7.81
N GLN A 185 -1.11 12.77 -8.47
CA GLN A 185 0.03 13.66 -8.17
C GLN A 185 -0.36 15.13 -8.35
N ILE A 186 -0.99 15.48 -9.48
CA ILE A 186 -1.48 16.84 -9.74
C ILE A 186 -2.46 17.27 -8.64
N CYS A 187 -3.43 16.40 -8.27
CA CYS A 187 -4.36 16.67 -7.18
C CYS A 187 -3.67 16.86 -5.81
N ASN A 188 -2.52 16.23 -5.58
CA ASN A 188 -1.72 16.43 -4.36
C ASN A 188 -0.84 17.69 -4.43
N GLY A 189 -0.79 18.35 -5.58
CA GLY A 189 -0.17 19.67 -5.76
C GLY A 189 1.29 19.65 -6.19
N ALA A 190 1.79 18.52 -6.71
CA ALA A 190 3.09 18.42 -7.37
C ALA A 190 3.08 17.23 -8.35
N ALA A 191 4.01 17.19 -9.28
CA ALA A 191 4.16 16.06 -10.20
C ALA A 191 5.63 15.69 -10.38
N TYR A 192 5.91 14.39 -10.47
CA TYR A 192 7.22 13.90 -10.85
C TYR A 192 7.43 14.05 -12.36
N TYR A 193 8.63 14.41 -12.74
CA TYR A 193 9.11 14.40 -14.13
C TYR A 193 10.51 13.78 -14.21
N VAL A 194 10.94 13.45 -15.39
CA VAL A 194 12.26 12.89 -15.65
C VAL A 194 13.08 13.91 -16.43
N ARG A 195 14.27 14.20 -15.94
CA ARG A 195 15.20 15.11 -16.61
C ARG A 195 16.48 14.35 -16.97
N PRO A 196 16.90 14.40 -18.25
CA PRO A 196 18.20 13.84 -18.62
C PRO A 196 19.33 14.68 -18.01
N VAL A 197 20.29 14.03 -17.39
CA VAL A 197 21.49 14.64 -16.82
C VAL A 197 22.73 13.94 -17.35
N ALA A 198 23.85 14.65 -17.45
CA ALA A 198 25.12 14.03 -17.79
C ALA A 198 25.62 13.17 -16.62
N GLY A 199 25.73 11.87 -16.82
CA GLY A 199 26.28 10.91 -15.87
C GLY A 199 27.67 10.40 -16.30
N GLU A 200 28.31 9.60 -15.45
CA GLU A 200 29.66 9.07 -15.72
C GLU A 200 29.71 8.15 -16.95
N ASN A 201 28.60 7.49 -17.31
CA ASN A 201 28.51 6.54 -18.43
C ASN A 201 27.58 7.00 -19.56
N GLY A 202 27.25 8.30 -19.63
CA GLY A 202 26.36 8.89 -20.63
C GLY A 202 25.20 9.66 -19.99
N LEU A 203 24.07 9.78 -20.71
CA LEU A 203 22.88 10.42 -20.17
C LEU A 203 22.19 9.50 -19.17
N GLU A 204 21.99 9.99 -17.96
CA GLU A 204 21.22 9.35 -16.90
C GLU A 204 19.89 10.08 -16.72
N GLU A 205 18.86 9.34 -16.28
CA GLU A 205 17.54 9.89 -15.99
C GLU A 205 17.46 10.26 -14.51
N LEU A 206 17.32 11.55 -14.21
CA LEU A 206 17.07 12.04 -12.87
C LEU A 206 15.56 12.28 -12.68
N LYS A 207 14.97 11.59 -11.71
CA LYS A 207 13.57 11.79 -11.33
C LYS A 207 13.48 12.92 -10.31
N GLU A 208 12.86 14.01 -10.70
CA GLU A 208 12.59 15.17 -9.86
C GLU A 208 11.08 15.40 -9.72
N TRP A 209 10.68 16.35 -8.91
CA TRP A 209 9.29 16.76 -8.81
C TRP A 209 9.19 18.29 -8.82
N GLU A 210 8.06 18.77 -9.29
CA GLU A 210 7.76 20.20 -9.35
C GLU A 210 6.44 20.51 -8.67
N LYS A 211 6.41 21.62 -7.92
CA LYS A 211 5.23 22.11 -7.25
C LYS A 211 4.24 22.70 -8.24
N ILE A 212 2.96 22.38 -8.07
CA ILE A 212 1.84 22.92 -8.85
C ILE A 212 0.96 23.85 -8.00
N HIS A 213 0.52 23.37 -6.81
CA HIS A 213 -0.33 24.14 -5.90
C HIS A 213 -0.22 23.64 -4.46
N ASP A 214 -0.83 24.37 -3.50
CA ASP A 214 -0.82 24.02 -2.07
C ASP A 214 -2.22 23.71 -1.52
N ALA A 215 -3.27 23.64 -2.32
CA ALA A 215 -4.66 23.56 -1.86
C ALA A 215 -4.94 22.48 -0.81
N LYS A 216 -4.34 21.28 -0.95
CA LYS A 216 -4.44 20.23 0.10
C LYS A 216 -3.63 20.54 1.36
N LEU A 217 -2.54 21.27 1.23
CA LEU A 217 -1.79 21.71 2.41
C LEU A 217 -2.50 22.85 3.14
N ASP A 218 -3.23 23.70 2.41
CA ASP A 218 -4.09 24.73 3.01
C ASP A 218 -5.19 24.06 3.83
N ALA A 219 -5.90 23.09 3.26
CA ALA A 219 -6.92 22.32 3.98
C ALA A 219 -6.34 21.52 5.17
N LEU A 220 -5.10 21.01 5.06
CA LEU A 220 -4.44 20.37 6.20
C LEU A 220 -4.09 21.38 7.30
N GLU A 221 -3.78 22.62 6.94
CA GLU A 221 -3.54 23.66 7.93
C GLU A 221 -4.80 23.96 8.75
N ASP A 222 -5.96 24.07 8.07
CA ASP A 222 -7.26 24.25 8.73
C ASP A 222 -7.54 23.10 9.71
N VAL A 223 -7.32 21.84 9.29
CA VAL A 223 -7.50 20.66 10.15
C VAL A 223 -6.58 20.69 11.37
N LEU A 224 -5.31 21.10 11.20
CA LEU A 224 -4.37 21.19 12.31
C LEU A 224 -4.73 22.32 13.29
N GLU A 225 -5.32 23.39 12.80
CA GLU A 225 -5.82 24.49 13.64
C GLU A 225 -7.08 24.09 14.40
N GLU A 226 -8.03 23.42 13.73
CA GLU A 226 -9.26 22.87 14.34
C GLU A 226 -8.93 21.81 15.41
N ALA A 227 -7.89 21.01 15.20
CA ALA A 227 -7.43 20.01 16.17
C ALA A 227 -6.98 20.62 17.51
N GLY A 228 -6.75 21.94 17.59
CA GLY A 228 -6.51 22.65 18.84
C GLY A 228 -5.31 22.12 19.64
N GLY A 229 -4.30 21.56 18.98
CA GLY A 229 -3.13 20.96 19.61
C GLY A 229 -3.28 19.49 20.00
N GLN A 230 -4.37 18.83 19.63
CA GLN A 230 -4.48 17.38 19.69
C GLN A 230 -3.51 16.72 18.69
N PRO A 231 -3.03 15.49 18.96
CA PRO A 231 -2.17 14.77 18.03
C PRO A 231 -2.90 14.48 16.71
N VAL A 232 -2.24 14.75 15.58
CA VAL A 232 -2.77 14.49 14.24
C VAL A 232 -1.83 13.54 13.48
N LEU A 233 -2.36 12.41 13.03
CA LEU A 233 -1.67 11.45 12.17
C LEU A 233 -2.05 11.71 10.72
N VAL A 234 -1.06 11.96 9.86
CA VAL A 234 -1.27 12.24 8.43
C VAL A 234 -0.67 11.14 7.57
N ALA A 235 -1.52 10.46 6.82
CA ALA A 235 -1.10 9.52 5.79
C ALA A 235 -0.84 10.26 4.46
N TYR A 236 0.28 9.99 3.81
CA TYR A 236 0.64 10.59 2.53
C TYR A 236 0.87 9.53 1.44
N SER A 237 0.76 9.91 0.16
CA SER A 237 0.89 8.99 -0.97
C SER A 237 2.26 9.07 -1.66
N PHE A 238 2.87 10.25 -1.75
CA PHE A 238 4.10 10.48 -2.49
C PHE A 238 5.20 11.08 -1.61
N ALA A 239 6.48 10.80 -1.94
CA ALA A 239 7.60 11.33 -1.16
C ALA A 239 7.61 12.87 -1.12
N PHE A 240 7.22 13.54 -2.21
CA PHE A 240 7.10 14.99 -2.23
C PHE A 240 6.02 15.53 -1.29
N ASP A 241 4.95 14.77 -1.01
CA ASP A 241 3.96 15.16 0.00
C ASP A 241 4.61 15.27 1.37
N ALA A 242 5.41 14.25 1.74
CA ALA A 242 6.14 14.26 3.00
C ALA A 242 7.10 15.46 3.10
N GLU A 243 7.89 15.72 2.07
CA GLU A 243 8.82 16.85 2.03
C GLU A 243 8.10 18.19 2.20
N ARG A 244 6.97 18.37 1.50
CA ARG A 244 6.16 19.60 1.58
C ARG A 244 5.50 19.77 2.93
N ILE A 245 4.93 18.70 3.51
CA ILE A 245 4.34 18.71 4.86
C ILE A 245 5.41 19.05 5.89
N MET A 246 6.55 18.36 5.88
CA MET A 246 7.66 18.60 6.79
C MET A 246 8.18 20.04 6.70
N LYS A 247 8.22 20.62 5.51
CA LYS A 247 8.67 21.99 5.27
C LYS A 247 7.65 23.03 5.75
N ARG A 248 6.37 22.86 5.41
CA ARG A 248 5.31 23.84 5.71
C ARG A 248 4.95 23.88 7.17
N PHE A 249 4.85 22.72 7.81
CA PHE A 249 4.35 22.57 9.18
C PHE A 249 5.47 22.47 10.24
N LYS A 250 6.64 23.03 10.00
CA LYS A 250 7.78 23.03 10.95
C LYS A 250 7.39 23.51 12.36
N LYS A 251 6.40 24.41 12.47
CA LYS A 251 5.88 24.91 13.76
C LYS A 251 5.36 23.79 14.67
N TYR A 252 4.82 22.70 14.08
CA TYR A 252 4.31 21.52 14.79
C TYR A 252 5.39 20.45 15.06
N LYS A 253 6.63 20.66 14.61
CA LYS A 253 7.74 19.70 14.73
C LYS A 253 7.37 18.30 14.22
N PRO A 254 6.90 18.16 12.96
CA PRO A 254 6.43 16.89 12.45
C PRO A 254 7.52 15.83 12.45
N VAL A 255 7.13 14.56 12.69
CA VAL A 255 8.00 13.40 12.54
C VAL A 255 7.50 12.55 11.39
N ASN A 256 8.40 12.18 10.47
CA ASN A 256 8.08 11.27 9.38
C ASN A 256 8.50 9.84 9.75
N MET A 257 7.55 9.04 10.21
CA MET A 257 7.79 7.67 10.66
C MET A 257 8.36 6.76 9.56
N THR A 258 7.99 6.99 8.30
CA THR A 258 8.52 6.22 7.16
C THR A 258 10.02 6.45 6.93
N ALA A 259 10.53 7.63 7.25
CA ALA A 259 11.93 8.01 7.06
C ALA A 259 12.81 7.64 8.27
N GLU A 260 12.22 7.30 9.40
CA GLU A 260 12.95 7.01 10.62
C GLU A 260 13.48 5.57 10.65
N LYS A 261 14.54 5.38 11.44
CA LYS A 261 15.12 4.05 11.65
C LYS A 261 14.21 3.24 12.58
N ALA A 262 14.14 1.93 12.36
CA ALA A 262 13.36 1.01 13.20
C ALA A 262 13.71 1.12 14.70
N SER A 263 14.97 1.43 15.04
CA SER A 263 15.40 1.63 16.43
C SER A 263 14.80 2.86 17.14
N ARG A 264 14.16 3.78 16.40
CA ARG A 264 13.48 4.97 16.96
C ARG A 264 11.96 4.81 17.04
N THR A 265 11.40 3.76 16.46
CA THR A 265 9.94 3.54 16.40
C THR A 265 9.30 3.58 17.78
N GLU A 266 9.86 2.86 18.74
CA GLU A 266 9.34 2.81 20.12
C GLU A 266 9.35 4.19 20.80
N ALA A 267 10.43 4.94 20.64
CA ALA A 267 10.52 6.30 21.19
C ALA A 267 9.48 7.25 20.55
N ILE A 268 9.24 7.13 19.25
CA ILE A 268 8.24 7.93 18.55
C ILE A 268 6.83 7.57 19.04
N ILE A 269 6.53 6.30 19.24
CA ILE A 269 5.24 5.84 19.77
C ILE A 269 5.02 6.38 21.19
N ASN A 270 6.04 6.34 22.05
CA ASN A 270 5.96 6.88 23.40
C ASN A 270 5.76 8.40 23.41
N ASP A 271 6.43 9.14 22.53
CA ASP A 271 6.25 10.58 22.41
C ASP A 271 4.87 10.95 21.82
N TRP A 272 4.34 10.12 20.94
CA TRP A 272 2.98 10.22 20.39
C TRP A 272 1.93 10.01 21.50
N ASN A 273 1.99 8.89 22.21
CA ASN A 273 1.04 8.54 23.27
C ASN A 273 1.09 9.51 24.46
N SER A 274 2.27 10.06 24.78
CA SER A 274 2.39 11.09 25.81
C SER A 274 1.93 12.49 25.36
N GLY A 275 1.47 12.65 24.11
CA GLY A 275 1.01 13.92 23.55
C GLY A 275 2.13 14.94 23.30
N LYS A 276 3.39 14.57 23.39
CA LYS A 276 4.53 15.45 23.06
C LYS A 276 4.64 15.67 21.55
N LEU A 277 4.35 14.65 20.75
CA LEU A 277 4.35 14.71 19.30
C LEU A 277 2.96 15.08 18.80
N LYS A 278 2.83 16.25 18.16
CA LYS A 278 1.55 16.78 17.69
C LYS A 278 1.23 16.48 16.24
N LEU A 279 2.24 16.19 15.43
CA LEU A 279 2.08 15.86 14.02
C LEU A 279 2.99 14.69 13.66
N LEU A 280 2.38 13.53 13.42
CA LEU A 280 3.05 12.35 12.92
C LEU A 280 2.63 12.12 11.46
N ILE A 281 3.58 11.91 10.57
CA ILE A 281 3.27 11.60 9.18
C ILE A 281 3.87 10.27 8.76
N GLY A 282 3.21 9.57 7.86
CA GLY A 282 3.75 8.31 7.34
C GLY A 282 3.06 7.81 6.08
N HIS A 283 3.79 6.98 5.33
CA HIS A 283 3.23 6.30 4.17
C HIS A 283 2.46 5.05 4.63
N PRO A 284 1.21 4.81 4.18
CA PRO A 284 0.38 3.70 4.64
C PRO A 284 1.06 2.33 4.55
N ALA A 285 1.83 2.08 3.48
CA ALA A 285 2.56 0.81 3.33
C ALA A 285 3.65 0.57 4.40
N SER A 286 4.14 1.64 5.05
CA SER A 286 5.15 1.54 6.12
C SER A 286 4.52 1.50 7.51
N MET A 287 3.31 2.02 7.65
CA MET A 287 2.61 2.13 8.94
C MET A 287 1.52 1.07 9.11
N GLY A 288 0.99 0.53 8.01
CA GLY A 288 -0.11 -0.42 8.03
C GLY A 288 0.25 -1.84 8.51
N HIS A 289 1.55 -2.15 8.64
CA HIS A 289 2.00 -3.46 9.08
C HIS A 289 3.13 -3.33 10.10
N GLY A 290 2.93 -3.91 11.27
CA GLY A 290 3.97 -4.01 12.30
C GLY A 290 4.25 -2.74 13.10
N VAL A 291 3.38 -1.74 13.03
CA VAL A 291 3.36 -0.60 13.95
C VAL A 291 2.16 -0.75 14.86
N ASP A 292 2.44 -1.08 16.10
CA ASP A 292 1.44 -1.18 17.17
C ASP A 292 1.70 -0.10 18.23
N GLY A 293 0.68 0.27 18.97
CA GLY A 293 0.81 1.21 20.09
C GLY A 293 0.48 2.66 19.77
N LEU A 294 0.03 3.02 18.55
CA LEU A 294 -0.40 4.41 18.24
C LEU A 294 -1.82 4.75 18.72
N GLN A 295 -2.55 3.77 19.24
CA GLN A 295 -3.96 3.88 19.63
C GLN A 295 -4.19 4.53 20.99
N GLU A 296 -3.16 4.78 21.77
CA GLU A 296 -3.28 5.30 23.15
C GLU A 296 -3.28 6.84 23.23
N SER A 297 -3.10 7.53 22.14
CA SER A 297 -3.05 9.00 22.15
C SER A 297 -4.42 9.64 21.99
#